data_e39f209a387aa73e6e50bd0e5e66c290
#
_entry.id   e39f209a387aa73e6e50bd0e5e66c290
#
_cell.length_a   1.000
_cell.length_b   1.000
_cell.length_c   1.000
_cell.angle_alpha   90.00
_cell.angle_beta   90.00
_cell.angle_gamma   90.00
#
_symmetry.space_group_name_H-M   'P 1'
#
loop_
_entity.id
_entity.type
_entity.pdbx_description
1 polymer ?
#
loop_
_entity_poly.entity_id
_entity_poly.type
_entity_poly.pdbx_seq_one_letter_code
_entity_poly.pdbx_strand_id
1 'polypeptide(L)'
;MSFEFPLPDVGEGLTEADIVAWKVAPGDTVTVNQILVEIETAKSLVELPSPHAGTVGALLVEEGQTIEVGTPIIRFGGDDSGAEAAPAPASAPTSGSAEESADASGDADGGATLVGYGAKETSSKRRPRKGAPVPAPAAAPAAAPVADAPAPAASAPAPAAPPAPAAAPAAASAAQAQLASAPASPGKPLAKPPVRKLAKDLGVDLSQVTPTGPRGDVTRDDVHAAANRTAAPTAGATAPAAASASDQAALEERIPFKGVTKMMAKAMVDSAFTMPHVTEFLDVDVTETMAMVRRLKSTKFLGEEVKVSPLLIVAKAVAWAVGRNPRINSCLEDDEIVVKKYVNLGIAAATPRGLIVPNIKNAQAMGLGELAQGIQDLTALARSGKTPPADQAGGTITVTNVGVFGVDAGTPIINPGEAAILAFGQVRKKPWVVGDEIVPREITTLSVSADHRVVDGEIISKFLADVGRGLEDPTLMLA
;
A
#
# COMPACT_ATOMS: atom_id res chain seq x y z
N MET A 1 -21.60 -42.93 -11.46
CA MET A 1 -22.11 -41.58 -11.15
C MET A 1 -20.89 -40.69 -11.02
N SER A 2 -20.79 -39.69 -11.85
CA SER A 2 -19.72 -38.69 -11.75
C SER A 2 -20.18 -37.60 -10.73
N PHE A 3 -19.29 -37.23 -9.85
CA PHE A 3 -19.49 -36.14 -8.87
C PHE A 3 -18.41 -35.08 -9.10
N GLU A 4 -18.83 -33.83 -9.18
CA GLU A 4 -17.91 -32.70 -9.28
C GLU A 4 -17.78 -32.05 -7.90
N PHE A 5 -16.54 -31.85 -7.45
CA PHE A 5 -16.24 -31.19 -6.19
C PHE A 5 -15.88 -29.73 -6.48
N PRO A 6 -16.72 -28.78 -6.02
CA PRO A 6 -16.43 -27.37 -6.16
C PRO A 6 -15.43 -26.90 -5.10
N LEU A 7 -14.72 -25.81 -5.37
CA LEU A 7 -13.89 -25.13 -4.40
C LEU A 7 -14.75 -24.66 -3.23
N PRO A 8 -14.58 -25.22 -2.01
CA PRO A 8 -15.36 -24.81 -0.86
C PRO A 8 -14.91 -23.42 -0.35
N ASP A 9 -15.80 -22.73 0.35
CA ASP A 9 -15.40 -21.57 1.18
C ASP A 9 -14.65 -22.10 2.41
N VAL A 10 -13.36 -21.90 2.43
CA VAL A 10 -12.48 -22.36 3.53
C VAL A 10 -12.40 -21.37 4.69
N GLY A 11 -13.33 -20.43 4.76
CA GLY A 11 -13.55 -19.50 5.86
C GLY A 11 -13.36 -18.02 5.50
N GLU A 12 -14.11 -17.17 6.19
CA GLU A 12 -14.03 -15.70 6.16
C GLU A 12 -14.41 -15.00 4.84
N GLY A 13 -15.34 -15.57 4.05
CA GLY A 13 -15.90 -14.90 2.88
C GLY A 13 -14.90 -14.70 1.73
N LEU A 14 -14.06 -15.68 1.49
CA LEU A 14 -13.15 -15.70 0.35
C LEU A 14 -13.93 -15.78 -0.95
N THR A 15 -13.57 -14.96 -1.93
CA THR A 15 -14.18 -14.94 -3.26
C THR A 15 -13.40 -15.76 -4.28
N GLU A 16 -12.07 -15.91 -4.08
CA GLU A 16 -11.17 -16.60 -5.00
C GLU A 16 -9.99 -17.26 -4.26
N ALA A 17 -9.40 -18.32 -4.85
CA ALA A 17 -8.16 -18.94 -4.39
C ALA A 17 -7.30 -19.41 -5.58
N ASP A 18 -5.98 -19.49 -5.38
CA ASP A 18 -5.03 -19.97 -6.38
C ASP A 18 -4.71 -21.45 -6.12
N ILE A 19 -4.74 -22.30 -7.15
CA ILE A 19 -4.28 -23.68 -7.05
C ILE A 19 -2.75 -23.69 -7.01
N VAL A 20 -2.16 -24.18 -5.92
CA VAL A 20 -0.70 -24.22 -5.76
C VAL A 20 -0.12 -25.52 -6.28
N ALA A 21 -0.66 -26.65 -5.83
CA ALA A 21 -0.19 -27.96 -6.24
C ALA A 21 -1.27 -29.02 -6.07
N TRP A 22 -1.41 -29.91 -7.04
CA TRP A 22 -2.22 -31.11 -6.93
C TRP A 22 -1.44 -32.21 -6.22
N LYS A 23 -2.08 -32.90 -5.27
CA LYS A 23 -1.54 -34.06 -4.56
C LYS A 23 -2.05 -35.37 -5.12
N VAL A 24 -2.92 -35.28 -6.12
CA VAL A 24 -3.54 -36.45 -6.81
C VAL A 24 -3.51 -36.23 -8.32
N ALA A 25 -3.49 -37.33 -9.09
CA ALA A 25 -3.54 -37.35 -10.53
C ALA A 25 -4.83 -38.02 -11.05
N PRO A 26 -5.27 -37.72 -12.28
CA PRO A 26 -6.35 -38.47 -12.91
C PRO A 26 -6.07 -39.98 -12.91
N GLY A 27 -7.03 -40.77 -12.42
CA GLY A 27 -6.91 -42.23 -12.24
C GLY A 27 -6.56 -42.67 -10.83
N ASP A 28 -6.15 -41.77 -9.93
CA ASP A 28 -5.84 -42.12 -8.55
C ASP A 28 -7.10 -42.44 -7.74
N THR A 29 -6.98 -43.42 -6.86
CA THR A 29 -8.05 -43.73 -5.89
C THR A 29 -7.78 -42.96 -4.58
N VAL A 30 -8.74 -42.17 -4.15
CA VAL A 30 -8.65 -41.37 -2.96
C VAL A 30 -9.63 -41.83 -1.88
N THR A 31 -9.26 -41.63 -0.62
CA THR A 31 -10.08 -41.91 0.54
C THR A 31 -10.67 -40.61 1.11
N VAL A 32 -11.72 -40.71 1.94
CA VAL A 32 -12.29 -39.55 2.64
C VAL A 32 -11.22 -38.90 3.52
N ASN A 33 -11.15 -37.58 3.50
CA ASN A 33 -10.15 -36.75 4.19
C ASN A 33 -8.70 -36.87 3.64
N GLN A 34 -8.46 -37.54 2.53
CA GLN A 34 -7.18 -37.48 1.85
C GLN A 34 -6.99 -36.11 1.18
N ILE A 35 -5.82 -35.51 1.33
CA ILE A 35 -5.52 -34.19 0.73
C ILE A 35 -5.49 -34.33 -0.79
N LEU A 36 -6.30 -33.52 -1.48
CA LEU A 36 -6.42 -33.48 -2.94
C LEU A 36 -5.53 -32.42 -3.55
N VAL A 37 -5.55 -31.22 -2.97
CA VAL A 37 -4.93 -30.03 -3.55
C VAL A 37 -4.52 -29.06 -2.44
N GLU A 38 -3.42 -28.38 -2.66
CA GLU A 38 -3.00 -27.21 -1.88
C GLU A 38 -3.47 -25.96 -2.61
N ILE A 39 -4.20 -25.11 -1.93
CA ILE A 39 -4.67 -23.83 -2.43
C ILE A 39 -4.04 -22.68 -1.62
N GLU A 40 -3.67 -21.62 -2.31
CA GLU A 40 -3.25 -20.37 -1.67
C GLU A 40 -4.45 -19.42 -1.65
N THR A 41 -4.88 -19.11 -0.45
CA THR A 41 -5.90 -18.10 -0.22
C THR A 41 -5.24 -16.74 0.06
N ALA A 42 -6.04 -15.70 0.10
CA ALA A 42 -5.57 -14.37 0.48
C ALA A 42 -4.82 -14.33 1.82
N LYS A 43 -5.03 -15.30 2.72
CA LYS A 43 -4.49 -15.28 4.09
C LYS A 43 -3.53 -16.43 4.40
N SER A 44 -3.67 -17.58 3.73
CA SER A 44 -2.89 -18.78 4.06
C SER A 44 -2.86 -19.80 2.95
N LEU A 45 -1.90 -20.72 3.04
CA LEU A 45 -1.90 -21.97 2.27
C LEU A 45 -2.81 -22.95 3.01
N VAL A 46 -3.80 -23.50 2.31
CA VAL A 46 -4.78 -24.43 2.87
C VAL A 46 -4.78 -25.72 2.05
N GLU A 47 -4.75 -26.85 2.76
CA GLU A 47 -4.89 -28.17 2.16
C GLU A 47 -6.38 -28.55 2.12
N LEU A 48 -6.90 -28.91 0.94
CA LEU A 48 -8.28 -29.36 0.78
C LEU A 48 -8.37 -30.87 0.81
N PRO A 49 -9.09 -31.43 1.80
CA PRO A 49 -9.33 -32.87 1.88
C PRO A 49 -10.49 -33.29 0.97
N SER A 50 -10.47 -34.55 0.52
CA SER A 50 -11.56 -35.14 -0.21
C SER A 50 -12.79 -35.38 0.67
N PRO A 51 -13.98 -34.92 0.30
CA PRO A 51 -15.22 -35.21 1.04
C PRO A 51 -15.73 -36.63 0.80
N HIS A 52 -15.27 -37.31 -0.26
CA HIS A 52 -15.72 -38.63 -0.67
C HIS A 52 -14.55 -39.53 -1.03
N ALA A 53 -14.72 -40.85 -0.84
CA ALA A 53 -13.83 -41.84 -1.41
C ALA A 53 -14.24 -42.14 -2.85
N GLY A 54 -13.27 -42.25 -3.76
CA GLY A 54 -13.55 -42.54 -5.18
C GLY A 54 -12.31 -42.48 -6.05
N THR A 55 -12.48 -42.64 -7.34
CA THR A 55 -11.40 -42.50 -8.33
C THR A 55 -11.48 -41.12 -8.95
N VAL A 56 -10.35 -40.43 -9.05
CA VAL A 56 -10.23 -39.12 -9.73
C VAL A 56 -10.42 -39.33 -11.23
N GLY A 57 -11.50 -38.76 -11.78
CA GLY A 57 -11.79 -38.83 -13.21
C GLY A 57 -11.02 -37.80 -14.01
N ALA A 58 -11.08 -36.56 -13.61
CA ALA A 58 -10.35 -35.46 -14.24
C ALA A 58 -10.10 -34.29 -13.28
N LEU A 59 -8.97 -33.60 -13.46
CA LEU A 59 -8.72 -32.29 -12.88
C LEU A 59 -9.27 -31.25 -13.85
N LEU A 60 -10.14 -30.36 -13.35
CA LEU A 60 -10.85 -29.36 -14.18
C LEU A 60 -10.10 -28.04 -14.27
N VAL A 61 -9.07 -27.86 -13.44
CA VAL A 61 -8.27 -26.64 -13.32
C VAL A 61 -6.78 -26.97 -13.22
N GLU A 62 -5.94 -26.09 -13.75
CA GLU A 62 -4.49 -26.27 -13.77
C GLU A 62 -3.81 -25.64 -12.54
N GLU A 63 -2.59 -26.12 -12.22
CA GLU A 63 -1.76 -25.49 -11.19
C GLU A 63 -1.40 -24.06 -11.58
N GLY A 64 -1.51 -23.15 -10.60
CA GLY A 64 -1.24 -21.72 -10.77
C GLY A 64 -2.45 -20.92 -11.29
N GLN A 65 -3.63 -21.53 -11.44
CA GLN A 65 -4.85 -20.86 -11.86
C GLN A 65 -5.61 -20.30 -10.65
N THR A 66 -6.06 -19.03 -10.75
CA THR A 66 -6.97 -18.41 -9.76
C THR A 66 -8.40 -18.81 -10.11
N ILE A 67 -9.15 -19.31 -9.12
CA ILE A 67 -10.54 -19.78 -9.27
C ILE A 67 -11.45 -19.16 -8.21
N GLU A 68 -12.70 -18.90 -8.62
CA GLU A 68 -13.73 -18.41 -7.70
C GLU A 68 -14.29 -19.56 -6.84
N VAL A 69 -14.65 -19.25 -5.60
CA VAL A 69 -15.34 -20.19 -4.69
C VAL A 69 -16.64 -20.67 -5.32
N GLY A 70 -16.87 -21.99 -5.26
CA GLY A 70 -18.00 -22.65 -5.90
C GLY A 70 -17.74 -23.19 -7.31
N THR A 71 -16.58 -22.88 -7.91
CA THR A 71 -16.20 -23.45 -9.21
C THR A 71 -15.77 -24.90 -9.05
N PRO A 72 -16.24 -25.84 -9.89
CA PRO A 72 -15.79 -27.24 -9.89
C PRO A 72 -14.30 -27.34 -10.19
N ILE A 73 -13.54 -28.03 -9.32
CA ILE A 73 -12.09 -28.16 -9.44
C ILE A 73 -11.64 -29.58 -9.81
N ILE A 74 -12.39 -30.58 -9.40
CA ILE A 74 -12.08 -31.98 -9.64
C ILE A 74 -13.36 -32.78 -9.88
N ARG A 75 -13.31 -33.76 -10.76
CA ARG A 75 -14.40 -34.70 -11.04
C ARG A 75 -14.00 -36.10 -10.58
N PHE A 76 -14.87 -36.72 -9.79
CA PHE A 76 -14.77 -38.12 -9.38
C PHE A 76 -15.62 -39.03 -10.29
N GLY A 77 -15.15 -40.23 -10.63
CA GLY A 77 -15.88 -41.23 -11.41
C GLY A 77 -15.11 -41.63 -12.66
N GLY A 78 -15.11 -42.94 -12.99
CA GLY A 78 -14.43 -43.51 -14.15
C GLY A 78 -15.21 -43.29 -15.44
N ASP A 79 -14.47 -43.10 -16.51
CA ASP A 79 -14.74 -43.15 -17.95
C ASP A 79 -16.16 -42.78 -18.43
N ASP A 80 -16.25 -41.61 -19.04
CA ASP A 80 -16.90 -41.48 -20.34
C ASP A 80 -16.10 -40.48 -21.19
N SER A 81 -15.43 -41.05 -22.20
CA SER A 81 -14.72 -40.35 -23.25
C SER A 81 -15.72 -39.65 -24.17
N GLY A 82 -15.58 -38.34 -24.34
CA GLY A 82 -16.05 -37.74 -25.56
C GLY A 82 -16.85 -36.45 -25.46
N ALA A 83 -16.31 -35.44 -26.09
CA ALA A 83 -16.96 -34.31 -26.79
C ALA A 83 -17.36 -33.06 -25.96
N GLU A 84 -16.51 -32.08 -26.10
CA GLU A 84 -16.80 -30.73 -26.64
C GLU A 84 -18.28 -30.33 -26.72
N ALA A 85 -18.66 -29.29 -25.98
CA ALA A 85 -19.56 -28.23 -26.43
C ALA A 85 -19.55 -27.04 -25.47
N ALA A 86 -19.34 -25.89 -26.05
CA ALA A 86 -19.35 -24.58 -25.45
C ALA A 86 -20.80 -24.08 -25.13
N PRO A 87 -20.95 -22.93 -24.52
CA PRO A 87 -22.03 -22.56 -23.57
C PRO A 87 -23.16 -21.77 -24.22
N ALA A 88 -24.31 -21.72 -23.56
CA ALA A 88 -25.16 -20.51 -23.56
C ALA A 88 -26.42 -20.71 -22.66
N PRO A 89 -27.23 -19.65 -22.42
CA PRO A 89 -27.27 -18.98 -21.12
C PRO A 89 -28.64 -19.05 -20.44
N ALA A 90 -28.60 -18.64 -19.17
CA ALA A 90 -29.68 -18.00 -18.37
C ALA A 90 -31.16 -18.33 -18.60
N SER A 91 -31.82 -18.69 -17.52
CA SER A 91 -33.13 -18.10 -17.13
C SER A 91 -33.47 -18.46 -15.67
N ALA A 92 -33.65 -17.47 -14.85
CA ALA A 92 -34.38 -17.48 -13.60
C ALA A 92 -35.89 -17.24 -13.92
N PRO A 93 -36.81 -17.12 -12.97
CA PRO A 93 -37.11 -17.90 -11.75
C PRO A 93 -38.61 -18.33 -11.71
N THR A 94 -39.02 -19.15 -10.79
CA THR A 94 -40.40 -19.04 -10.26
C THR A 94 -40.56 -19.74 -8.90
N SER A 95 -41.24 -19.03 -8.09
CA SER A 95 -41.84 -19.17 -6.79
C SER A 95 -42.80 -20.38 -6.63
N GLY A 96 -43.01 -20.76 -5.36
CA GLY A 96 -44.19 -21.49 -4.87
C GLY A 96 -43.83 -22.31 -3.65
N SER A 97 -44.05 -21.85 -2.53
CA SER A 97 -45.16 -21.82 -1.54
C SER A 97 -45.55 -23.19 -1.01
N ALA A 98 -45.54 -23.20 0.28
CA ALA A 98 -46.56 -23.67 1.23
C ALA A 98 -46.42 -25.07 1.83
N GLU A 99 -46.49 -25.02 3.15
CA GLU A 99 -47.32 -25.75 4.13
C GLU A 99 -46.86 -27.15 4.50
N GLU A 100 -46.96 -27.65 5.66
CA GLU A 100 -47.52 -27.31 6.97
C GLU A 100 -47.21 -28.49 7.92
N SER A 101 -47.18 -28.22 9.16
CA SER A 101 -47.68 -28.83 10.37
C SER A 101 -46.74 -29.53 11.32
N ALA A 102 -46.66 -28.94 12.48
CA ALA A 102 -47.07 -29.38 13.83
C ALA A 102 -46.37 -30.64 14.38
N ASP A 103 -46.02 -30.75 15.61
CA ASP A 103 -46.56 -30.38 16.90
C ASP A 103 -45.62 -30.74 18.06
N ALA A 104 -45.79 -30.05 19.13
CA ALA A 104 -45.77 -30.41 20.54
C ALA A 104 -44.49 -30.42 21.38
N SER A 105 -44.49 -29.44 22.24
CA SER A 105 -44.47 -29.45 23.72
C SER A 105 -43.15 -29.66 24.46
N GLY A 106 -42.95 -28.71 25.37
CA GLY A 106 -42.29 -28.95 26.64
C GLY A 106 -41.51 -27.79 27.22
N ASP A 107 -42.20 -26.88 27.81
CA ASP A 107 -42.08 -26.23 29.14
C ASP A 107 -40.72 -25.85 29.71
N ALA A 108 -40.69 -24.64 30.08
CA ALA A 108 -40.48 -23.92 31.35
C ALA A 108 -39.31 -22.93 31.41
N ASP A 109 -39.74 -21.74 31.60
CA ASP A 109 -39.38 -20.73 32.60
C ASP A 109 -38.20 -19.80 32.37
N GLY A 110 -38.56 -18.50 32.47
CA GLY A 110 -37.72 -17.49 33.06
C GLY A 110 -37.28 -16.31 32.21
N GLY A 111 -38.21 -15.42 31.90
CA GLY A 111 -38.08 -14.02 32.32
C GLY A 111 -37.36 -13.04 31.44
N ALA A 112 -38.19 -12.09 31.00
CA ALA A 112 -37.93 -10.68 30.79
C ALA A 112 -37.75 -10.18 29.38
N THR A 113 -38.86 -9.87 28.81
CA THR A 113 -39.08 -8.86 27.74
C THR A 113 -38.66 -7.46 28.16
N LEU A 114 -38.05 -6.72 27.25
CA LEU A 114 -38.08 -5.26 27.30
C LEU A 114 -38.31 -4.68 25.91
N VAL A 115 -39.53 -4.28 25.70
CA VAL A 115 -39.96 -3.37 24.63
C VAL A 115 -40.02 -1.99 25.25
N GLY A 116 -39.42 -1.00 24.64
CA GLY A 116 -39.49 0.39 25.08
C GLY A 116 -39.81 1.33 23.95
N TYR A 117 -40.83 2.11 24.12
CA TYR A 117 -41.33 3.13 23.23
C TYR A 117 -41.02 4.53 23.75
N GLY A 118 -40.62 5.48 22.85
CA GLY A 118 -41.28 6.75 22.71
C GLY A 118 -40.81 7.91 23.57
N ALA A 119 -40.30 8.88 22.87
CA ALA A 119 -40.01 10.26 23.32
C ALA A 119 -41.24 10.89 24.00
N LYS A 120 -40.99 11.56 25.13
CA LYS A 120 -41.87 12.61 25.66
C LYS A 120 -40.99 13.78 26.14
N GLU A 121 -41.13 14.91 25.46
CA GLU A 121 -40.67 16.19 25.90
C GLU A 121 -41.31 16.59 27.23
N THR A 122 -40.51 16.94 28.22
CA THR A 122 -40.98 17.72 29.35
C THR A 122 -39.97 18.82 29.68
N SER A 123 -40.42 20.06 29.46
CA SER A 123 -39.82 21.26 29.93
C SER A 123 -39.71 21.29 31.45
N SER A 124 -38.50 21.40 32.02
CA SER A 124 -38.36 21.67 33.43
C SER A 124 -37.85 23.08 33.65
N LYS A 125 -38.73 23.90 34.24
CA LYS A 125 -38.48 25.22 34.80
C LYS A 125 -37.34 25.17 35.83
N ARG A 126 -36.30 25.96 35.59
CA ARG A 126 -35.21 26.24 36.53
C ARG A 126 -35.74 26.99 37.76
N ARG A 127 -35.54 26.43 38.92
CA ARG A 127 -35.79 27.09 40.24
C ARG A 127 -34.52 27.83 40.68
N PRO A 128 -34.59 29.11 41.13
CA PRO A 128 -33.41 29.86 41.56
C PRO A 128 -32.93 29.39 42.96
N ARG A 129 -31.61 29.17 43.05
CA ARG A 129 -30.94 28.86 44.31
C ARG A 129 -30.54 30.18 44.99
N LYS A 130 -30.95 30.33 46.22
CA LYS A 130 -30.70 31.45 47.13
C LYS A 130 -29.20 31.50 47.49
N GLY A 131 -28.62 32.71 47.51
CA GLY A 131 -27.19 32.97 47.61
C GLY A 131 -26.53 32.58 48.93
N ALA A 132 -25.24 32.33 48.83
CA ALA A 132 -24.27 32.38 49.92
C ALA A 132 -23.24 33.46 49.62
N PRO A 133 -22.66 34.12 50.62
CA PRO A 133 -21.97 35.40 50.47
C PRO A 133 -20.57 35.25 49.88
N VAL A 134 -20.25 36.20 49.00
CA VAL A 134 -18.94 36.36 48.35
C VAL A 134 -17.99 37.03 49.37
N PRO A 135 -16.76 36.52 49.56
CA PRO A 135 -15.73 37.28 50.30
C PRO A 135 -15.18 38.41 49.43
N ALA A 136 -14.98 39.57 50.04
CA ALA A 136 -14.45 40.77 49.41
C ALA A 136 -13.01 40.58 48.87
N PRO A 137 -12.62 41.28 47.77
CA PRO A 137 -11.27 41.22 47.26
C PRO A 137 -10.29 41.97 48.16
N ALA A 138 -9.16 41.33 48.46
CA ALA A 138 -8.03 41.93 49.16
C ALA A 138 -7.36 42.98 48.28
N ALA A 139 -7.00 44.11 48.89
CA ALA A 139 -6.39 45.27 48.27
C ALA A 139 -5.04 44.96 47.62
N ALA A 140 -4.83 45.46 46.41
CA ALA A 140 -3.56 45.44 45.70
C ALA A 140 -2.52 46.35 46.42
N PRO A 141 -1.25 45.93 46.49
CA PRO A 141 -0.17 46.81 46.95
C PRO A 141 0.18 47.84 45.87
N ALA A 142 0.48 49.07 46.37
CA ALA A 142 0.79 50.25 45.59
C ALA A 142 1.97 50.09 44.65
N ALA A 143 1.84 50.71 43.47
CA ALA A 143 2.86 50.79 42.43
C ALA A 143 4.08 51.64 42.92
N ALA A 144 5.29 51.09 42.67
CA ALA A 144 6.54 51.86 42.75
C ALA A 144 6.74 52.63 41.42
N PRO A 145 7.42 53.80 41.48
CA PRO A 145 7.51 54.71 40.35
C PRO A 145 8.38 54.14 39.20
N VAL A 146 7.88 54.28 38.00
CA VAL A 146 8.54 53.94 36.77
C VAL A 146 9.64 54.94 36.46
N ALA A 147 10.87 54.48 36.30
CA ALA A 147 11.97 55.26 35.78
C ALA A 147 11.82 55.45 34.28
N ASP A 148 12.16 56.61 33.80
CA ASP A 148 12.12 57.14 32.44
C ASP A 148 12.71 56.19 31.41
N ALA A 149 11.94 55.87 30.36
CA ALA A 149 12.40 55.13 29.21
C ALA A 149 13.06 56.12 28.22
N PRO A 150 14.23 55.79 27.67
CA PRO A 150 14.84 56.60 26.60
C PRO A 150 14.07 56.39 25.27
N ALA A 151 13.98 57.49 24.50
CA ALA A 151 13.31 57.61 23.23
C ALA A 151 13.81 56.59 22.17
N PRO A 152 12.95 56.18 21.23
CA PRO A 152 13.32 55.17 20.22
C PRO A 152 14.38 55.70 19.25
N ALA A 153 15.49 54.99 19.14
CA ALA A 153 16.51 55.20 18.13
C ALA A 153 15.95 54.88 16.75
N ALA A 154 16.33 55.71 15.78
CA ALA A 154 15.92 55.65 14.38
C ALA A 154 16.13 54.23 13.76
N SER A 155 15.12 53.81 12.99
CA SER A 155 15.09 52.59 12.21
C SER A 155 16.31 52.48 11.32
N ALA A 156 17.06 51.37 11.42
CA ALA A 156 18.05 50.99 10.46
C ALA A 156 17.35 50.57 9.14
N PRO A 157 17.92 50.89 7.98
CA PRO A 157 17.33 50.49 6.70
C PRO A 157 17.32 48.99 6.53
N ALA A 158 16.22 48.44 5.96
CA ALA A 158 16.03 47.02 5.61
C ALA A 158 17.16 46.55 4.71
N PRO A 159 17.61 45.28 4.86
CA PRO A 159 18.55 44.68 3.92
C PRO A 159 17.93 44.59 2.54
N ALA A 160 18.67 45.04 1.52
CA ALA A 160 18.29 44.95 0.11
C ALA A 160 18.05 43.50 -0.30
N ALA A 161 16.97 43.28 -1.05
CA ALA A 161 16.67 42.00 -1.69
C ALA A 161 17.84 41.54 -2.58
N PRO A 162 18.11 40.24 -2.68
CA PRO A 162 19.15 39.73 -3.59
C PRO A 162 18.76 40.05 -5.03
N PRO A 163 19.73 40.38 -5.89
CA PRO A 163 19.48 40.72 -7.30
C PRO A 163 18.89 39.49 -8.02
N ALA A 164 17.85 39.70 -8.81
CA ALA A 164 17.30 38.73 -9.75
C ALA A 164 18.40 38.19 -10.68
N PRO A 165 18.37 36.93 -11.07
CA PRO A 165 19.33 36.37 -12.01
C PRO A 165 19.22 37.10 -13.34
N ALA A 166 20.38 37.57 -13.85
CA ALA A 166 20.52 38.23 -15.13
C ALA A 166 19.97 37.33 -16.24
N ALA A 167 19.09 37.89 -17.06
CA ALA A 167 18.58 37.28 -18.27
C ALA A 167 19.77 36.89 -19.19
N ALA A 168 19.80 35.64 -19.62
CA ALA A 168 20.72 35.18 -20.64
C ALA A 168 20.46 35.95 -21.95
N PRO A 169 21.52 36.31 -22.69
CA PRO A 169 21.41 37.06 -23.94
C PRO A 169 20.69 36.21 -25.00
N ALA A 170 19.77 36.83 -25.68
CA ALA A 170 18.94 36.29 -26.73
C ALA A 170 19.76 35.64 -27.86
N ALA A 171 19.67 34.34 -27.99
CA ALA A 171 19.95 33.64 -29.25
C ALA A 171 18.73 33.76 -30.17
N ALA A 172 18.52 34.96 -30.67
CA ALA A 172 17.43 35.26 -31.63
C ALA A 172 18.05 35.89 -32.91
N SER A 173 19.05 35.22 -33.51
CA SER A 173 19.53 35.67 -34.83
C SER A 173 19.99 34.52 -35.76
N ALA A 174 19.66 33.27 -35.47
CA ALA A 174 19.94 32.16 -36.40
C ALA A 174 18.67 31.46 -36.93
N ALA A 175 17.46 31.92 -36.54
CA ALA A 175 16.19 31.30 -36.97
C ALA A 175 15.51 32.03 -38.14
N GLN A 176 16.11 33.08 -38.71
CA GLN A 176 15.48 33.81 -39.82
C GLN A 176 16.11 33.51 -41.19
N ALA A 177 17.12 32.62 -41.31
CA ALA A 177 17.67 32.25 -42.60
C ALA A 177 17.24 30.86 -43.12
N GLN A 178 16.32 30.18 -42.48
CA GLN A 178 15.79 28.87 -42.93
C GLN A 178 14.31 28.81 -43.23
N LEU A 179 13.65 29.96 -43.43
CA LEU A 179 12.22 30.07 -43.81
C LEU A 179 11.98 30.15 -45.32
N ALA A 180 12.95 29.71 -46.15
CA ALA A 180 12.79 29.73 -47.59
C ALA A 180 12.94 28.36 -48.27
N SER A 181 12.49 27.27 -47.60
CA SER A 181 12.32 25.99 -48.30
C SER A 181 11.44 25.04 -47.41
N ALA A 182 10.25 25.46 -47.09
CA ALA A 182 9.25 24.48 -46.69
C ALA A 182 8.67 23.86 -47.98
N PRO A 183 8.72 22.53 -48.16
CA PRO A 183 7.97 21.90 -49.22
C PRO A 183 6.47 22.13 -48.98
N ALA A 184 5.79 22.63 -50.01
CA ALA A 184 4.34 22.81 -50.02
C ALA A 184 3.66 21.51 -49.54
N SER A 185 2.72 21.65 -48.62
CA SER A 185 1.81 20.58 -48.22
C SER A 185 1.33 19.81 -49.44
N PRO A 186 1.30 18.49 -49.46
CA PRO A 186 0.87 17.72 -50.60
C PRO A 186 -0.63 17.98 -50.82
N GLY A 187 -0.92 18.87 -51.73
CA GLY A 187 -2.26 18.99 -52.30
C GLY A 187 -2.64 17.65 -52.92
N LYS A 188 -3.93 17.31 -52.90
CA LYS A 188 -4.44 16.06 -53.53
C LYS A 188 -3.84 15.90 -54.91
N PRO A 189 -3.18 14.76 -55.24
CA PRO A 189 -2.48 14.58 -56.49
C PRO A 189 -3.44 14.82 -57.67
N LEU A 190 -3.01 15.68 -58.59
CA LEU A 190 -3.79 15.96 -59.83
C LEU A 190 -3.65 14.74 -60.73
N ALA A 191 -4.72 13.99 -60.90
CA ALA A 191 -4.78 12.84 -61.79
C ALA A 191 -6.15 12.77 -62.47
N LYS A 192 -6.16 12.47 -63.76
CA LYS A 192 -7.40 12.33 -64.56
C LYS A 192 -8.19 11.09 -64.09
N PRO A 193 -9.55 11.08 -64.18
CA PRO A 193 -10.37 9.97 -63.68
C PRO A 193 -9.93 8.57 -64.12
N PRO A 194 -9.47 8.31 -65.38
CA PRO A 194 -8.99 6.99 -65.76
C PRO A 194 -7.69 6.60 -65.11
N VAL A 195 -6.82 7.56 -64.76
CA VAL A 195 -5.55 7.32 -64.05
C VAL A 195 -5.78 6.95 -62.57
N ARG A 196 -6.77 7.58 -61.95
CA ARG A 196 -7.20 7.23 -60.58
C ARG A 196 -7.80 5.85 -60.49
N LYS A 197 -8.56 5.42 -61.54
CA LYS A 197 -9.09 4.08 -61.59
C LYS A 197 -7.97 3.05 -61.75
N LEU A 198 -7.01 3.29 -62.65
CA LEU A 198 -5.86 2.44 -62.88
C LEU A 198 -4.99 2.29 -61.61
N ALA A 199 -4.74 3.39 -60.88
CA ALA A 199 -3.99 3.38 -59.64
C ALA A 199 -4.72 2.51 -58.58
N LYS A 200 -6.04 2.63 -58.49
CA LYS A 200 -6.86 1.81 -57.60
C LYS A 200 -6.82 0.33 -57.96
N ASP A 201 -6.92 0.02 -59.27
CA ASP A 201 -6.91 -1.36 -59.79
C ASP A 201 -5.54 -2.03 -59.64
N LEU A 202 -4.43 -1.24 -59.63
CA LEU A 202 -3.06 -1.71 -59.39
C LEU A 202 -2.57 -1.54 -57.92
N GLY A 203 -3.43 -1.06 -57.02
CA GLY A 203 -3.06 -0.86 -55.59
C GLY A 203 -1.99 0.19 -55.36
N VAL A 204 -1.84 1.17 -56.27
CA VAL A 204 -0.81 2.22 -56.19
C VAL A 204 -1.39 3.48 -55.53
N ASP A 205 -0.75 3.97 -54.46
CA ASP A 205 -1.09 5.22 -53.81
C ASP A 205 -0.55 6.41 -54.63
N LEU A 206 -1.48 7.20 -55.19
CA LEU A 206 -1.14 8.38 -56.02
C LEU A 206 -0.36 9.44 -55.27
N SER A 207 -0.38 9.47 -53.93
CA SER A 207 0.39 10.42 -53.13
C SER A 207 1.89 10.10 -53.14
N GLN A 208 2.27 8.86 -53.45
CA GLN A 208 3.64 8.37 -53.52
C GLN A 208 4.20 8.39 -54.95
N VAL A 209 3.39 8.77 -55.94
CA VAL A 209 3.79 8.76 -57.33
C VAL A 209 4.30 10.15 -57.71
N THR A 210 5.52 10.25 -58.25
CA THR A 210 6.10 11.48 -58.75
C THR A 210 5.42 11.84 -60.07
N PRO A 211 4.71 12.98 -60.18
CA PRO A 211 3.98 13.35 -61.39
C PRO A 211 4.97 13.82 -62.48
N THR A 212 4.83 13.28 -63.72
CA THR A 212 5.65 13.68 -64.89
C THR A 212 4.83 14.42 -65.96
N GLY A 213 3.50 14.60 -65.74
CA GLY A 213 2.65 15.30 -66.68
C GLY A 213 2.95 16.79 -66.75
N PRO A 214 2.70 17.45 -67.91
CA PRO A 214 3.07 18.82 -68.21
C PRO A 214 2.40 19.90 -67.33
N ARG A 215 1.43 19.51 -66.49
CA ARG A 215 0.75 20.39 -65.53
C ARG A 215 1.01 19.93 -64.08
N GLY A 216 1.99 19.04 -63.83
CA GLY A 216 2.19 18.39 -62.53
C GLY A 216 1.09 17.35 -62.24
N ASP A 217 0.43 16.80 -63.26
CA ASP A 217 -0.54 15.73 -63.12
C ASP A 217 0.14 14.35 -63.26
N VAL A 218 -0.38 13.35 -62.53
CA VAL A 218 0.08 11.96 -62.59
C VAL A 218 -0.45 11.34 -63.86
N THR A 219 0.44 10.77 -64.68
CA THR A 219 0.15 10.07 -65.93
C THR A 219 -0.08 8.58 -65.72
N ARG A 220 -0.57 7.89 -66.79
CA ARG A 220 -0.68 6.41 -66.79
C ARG A 220 0.68 5.72 -66.57
N ASP A 221 1.71 6.26 -67.24
CA ASP A 221 3.04 5.68 -67.20
C ASP A 221 3.69 5.83 -65.81
N ASP A 222 3.38 6.91 -65.08
CA ASP A 222 3.80 7.10 -63.70
C ASP A 222 3.23 6.01 -62.77
N VAL A 223 1.93 5.68 -62.97
CA VAL A 223 1.27 4.62 -62.17
C VAL A 223 1.87 3.24 -62.48
N HIS A 224 2.14 2.94 -63.74
CA HIS A 224 2.78 1.68 -64.13
C HIS A 224 4.23 1.61 -63.63
N ALA A 225 4.98 2.69 -63.70
CA ALA A 225 6.33 2.76 -63.18
C ALA A 225 6.37 2.62 -61.65
N ALA A 226 5.36 3.11 -60.95
CA ALA A 226 5.19 2.91 -59.52
C ALA A 226 4.81 1.48 -59.14
N ALA A 227 3.89 0.86 -59.92
CA ALA A 227 3.50 -0.53 -59.74
C ALA A 227 4.70 -1.49 -59.95
N ASN A 228 5.52 -1.23 -60.97
CA ASN A 228 6.71 -2.03 -61.28
C ASN A 228 7.83 -1.84 -60.22
N ARG A 229 7.90 -0.69 -59.56
CA ARG A 229 8.82 -0.46 -58.44
C ARG A 229 8.41 -1.21 -57.17
N THR A 230 7.11 -1.45 -56.98
CA THR A 230 6.60 -2.22 -55.85
C THR A 230 6.83 -3.73 -56.05
N ALA A 231 7.14 -4.18 -57.28
CA ALA A 231 7.35 -5.61 -57.63
C ALA A 231 8.83 -6.03 -57.70
N ALA A 232 9.80 -5.10 -57.50
CA ALA A 232 11.23 -5.44 -57.47
C ALA A 232 11.73 -5.50 -56.02
N PRO A 233 12.37 -6.60 -55.56
CA PRO A 233 13.02 -6.66 -54.27
C PRO A 233 14.22 -5.70 -54.26
N THR A 234 14.09 -4.60 -53.53
CA THR A 234 15.17 -3.62 -53.30
C THR A 234 16.20 -4.25 -52.38
N ALA A 235 17.34 -4.70 -52.96
CA ALA A 235 18.53 -5.00 -52.18
C ALA A 235 19.22 -3.68 -51.85
N GLY A 236 19.41 -3.45 -50.53
CA GLY A 236 20.45 -2.59 -50.00
C GLY A 236 20.08 -1.13 -49.70
N ALA A 237 19.36 -0.89 -48.62
CA ALA A 237 19.61 0.24 -47.74
C ALA A 237 19.51 -0.31 -46.31
N THR A 238 20.64 -0.42 -45.62
CA THR A 238 20.73 -0.68 -44.19
C THR A 238 20.11 0.51 -43.45
N ALA A 239 18.79 0.46 -43.25
CA ALA A 239 18.16 1.19 -42.17
C ALA A 239 18.76 0.67 -40.85
N PRO A 240 19.02 1.53 -39.83
CA PRO A 240 19.41 1.03 -38.53
C PRO A 240 18.34 0.02 -38.13
N ALA A 241 18.77 -1.22 -37.84
CA ALA A 241 17.90 -2.33 -37.48
C ALA A 241 17.06 -1.84 -36.30
N ALA A 242 15.77 -1.67 -36.53
CA ALA A 242 14.80 -1.62 -35.44
C ALA A 242 15.03 -2.95 -34.69
N ALA A 243 15.51 -2.84 -33.45
CA ALA A 243 15.68 -3.98 -32.57
C ALA A 243 14.41 -4.81 -32.69
N SER A 244 14.54 -6.05 -33.09
CA SER A 244 13.39 -6.92 -33.37
C SER A 244 12.59 -7.04 -32.07
N ALA A 245 11.29 -7.13 -32.14
CA ALA A 245 10.41 -7.30 -30.97
C ALA A 245 10.84 -8.51 -30.10
N SER A 246 11.56 -9.48 -30.71
CA SER A 246 12.21 -10.60 -30.01
C SER A 246 13.37 -10.17 -29.11
N ASP A 247 14.18 -9.16 -29.54
CA ASP A 247 15.31 -8.69 -28.74
C ASP A 247 14.83 -7.81 -27.58
N GLN A 248 13.72 -7.10 -27.72
CA GLN A 248 13.08 -6.36 -26.63
C GLN A 248 12.43 -7.30 -25.61
N ALA A 249 11.76 -8.36 -26.06
CA ALA A 249 11.18 -9.37 -25.16
C ALA A 249 12.24 -10.10 -24.32
N ALA A 250 13.48 -10.23 -24.84
CA ALA A 250 14.58 -10.81 -24.08
C ALA A 250 15.13 -9.88 -22.98
N LEU A 251 14.80 -8.59 -23.02
CA LEU A 251 15.18 -7.57 -22.01
C LEU A 251 14.08 -7.35 -20.97
N GLU A 252 12.92 -7.98 -21.12
CA GLU A 252 11.78 -7.86 -20.21
C GLU A 252 11.65 -9.14 -19.38
N GLU A 253 11.62 -9.00 -18.06
CA GLU A 253 11.29 -10.06 -17.13
C GLU A 253 9.85 -9.87 -16.66
N ARG A 254 9.00 -10.89 -16.85
CA ARG A 254 7.62 -10.88 -16.40
C ARG A 254 7.50 -11.66 -15.09
N ILE A 255 7.25 -10.94 -13.99
CA ILE A 255 7.10 -11.52 -12.66
C ILE A 255 5.60 -11.72 -12.38
N PRO A 256 5.15 -12.93 -12.03
CA PRO A 256 3.75 -13.20 -11.69
C PRO A 256 3.28 -12.34 -10.52
N PHE A 257 2.18 -11.62 -10.72
CA PHE A 257 1.58 -10.75 -9.68
C PHE A 257 0.49 -11.54 -8.93
N LYS A 258 0.91 -12.32 -7.93
CA LYS A 258 0.02 -13.22 -7.16
C LYS A 258 0.46 -13.35 -5.70
N GLY A 259 -0.35 -14.02 -4.88
CA GLY A 259 -0.06 -14.32 -3.47
C GLY A 259 0.18 -13.05 -2.64
N VAL A 260 1.18 -13.08 -1.76
CA VAL A 260 1.54 -11.99 -0.83
C VAL A 260 1.69 -10.63 -1.54
N THR A 261 2.31 -10.61 -2.74
CA THR A 261 2.50 -9.37 -3.51
C THR A 261 1.19 -8.76 -3.97
N LYS A 262 0.23 -9.60 -4.47
CA LYS A 262 -1.11 -9.14 -4.89
C LYS A 262 -1.88 -8.58 -3.69
N MET A 263 -1.83 -9.26 -2.54
CA MET A 263 -2.49 -8.80 -1.31
C MET A 263 -1.91 -7.51 -0.77
N MET A 264 -0.58 -7.42 -0.68
CA MET A 264 0.09 -6.19 -0.28
C MET A 264 -0.31 -5.02 -1.18
N ALA A 265 -0.33 -5.22 -2.49
CA ALA A 265 -0.73 -4.18 -3.44
C ALA A 265 -2.18 -3.73 -3.21
N LYS A 266 -3.12 -4.67 -3.00
CA LYS A 266 -4.51 -4.34 -2.66
C LYS A 266 -4.58 -3.52 -1.36
N ALA A 267 -3.92 -4.00 -0.29
CA ALA A 267 -3.89 -3.30 0.99
C ALA A 267 -3.29 -1.88 0.87
N MET A 268 -2.25 -1.69 0.06
CA MET A 268 -1.65 -0.37 -0.16
C MET A 268 -2.56 0.56 -0.96
N VAL A 269 -3.27 0.05 -1.97
CA VAL A 269 -4.29 0.82 -2.71
C VAL A 269 -5.43 1.21 -1.78
N ASP A 270 -5.98 0.26 -1.04
CA ASP A 270 -7.07 0.52 -0.09
C ASP A 270 -6.66 1.59 0.93
N SER A 271 -5.47 1.49 1.52
CA SER A 271 -4.97 2.49 2.46
C SER A 271 -4.76 3.87 1.81
N ALA A 272 -4.03 3.93 0.70
CA ALA A 272 -3.64 5.21 0.08
C ALA A 272 -4.84 6.02 -0.46
N PHE A 273 -5.92 5.35 -0.87
CA PHE A 273 -7.10 6.01 -1.45
C PHE A 273 -8.26 6.17 -0.48
N THR A 274 -8.26 5.52 0.67
CA THR A 274 -9.30 5.68 1.69
C THR A 274 -8.86 6.51 2.90
N MET A 275 -7.55 6.60 3.16
CA MET A 275 -6.97 7.34 4.27
C MET A 275 -6.20 8.57 3.75
N PRO A 276 -6.65 9.80 3.99
CA PRO A 276 -5.84 10.99 3.72
C PRO A 276 -4.58 10.99 4.58
N HIS A 277 -3.44 10.64 3.99
CA HIS A 277 -2.16 10.58 4.69
C HIS A 277 -1.59 11.99 4.89
N VAL A 278 -1.14 12.27 6.10
CA VAL A 278 -0.25 13.39 6.41
C VAL A 278 1.03 12.82 7.01
N THR A 279 2.18 13.39 6.65
CA THR A 279 3.47 12.92 7.17
C THR A 279 4.23 14.08 7.79
N GLU A 280 4.70 13.89 9.02
CA GLU A 280 5.57 14.81 9.73
C GLU A 280 6.97 14.20 9.91
N PHE A 281 7.99 15.05 9.92
CA PHE A 281 9.39 14.67 10.01
C PHE A 281 10.05 15.35 11.19
N LEU A 282 10.97 14.63 11.85
CA LEU A 282 11.75 15.16 12.97
C LEU A 282 13.17 14.59 12.94
N ASP A 283 14.17 15.46 12.89
CA ASP A 283 15.56 15.08 13.14
C ASP A 283 15.81 14.96 14.65
N VAL A 284 16.39 13.82 15.07
CA VAL A 284 16.58 13.47 16.47
C VAL A 284 18.05 13.12 16.73
N ASP A 285 18.60 13.67 17.80
CA ASP A 285 19.91 13.26 18.30
C ASP A 285 19.80 11.96 19.11
N VAL A 286 20.20 10.86 18.51
CA VAL A 286 20.13 9.52 19.10
C VAL A 286 21.46 9.07 19.72
N THR A 287 22.38 10.00 20.02
CA THR A 287 23.71 9.66 20.55
C THR A 287 23.62 8.86 21.85
N GLU A 288 22.74 9.25 22.79
CA GLU A 288 22.54 8.54 24.04
C GLU A 288 21.85 7.18 23.83
N THR A 289 20.88 7.11 22.93
CA THR A 289 20.28 5.81 22.48
C THR A 289 21.34 4.87 21.94
N MET A 290 22.24 5.35 21.09
CA MET A 290 23.30 4.53 20.51
C MET A 290 24.34 4.14 21.56
N ALA A 291 24.64 5.02 22.52
CA ALA A 291 25.49 4.69 23.69
C ALA A 291 24.85 3.58 24.54
N MET A 292 23.53 3.69 24.83
CA MET A 292 22.78 2.65 25.52
C MET A 292 22.79 1.32 24.76
N VAL A 293 22.54 1.32 23.46
CA VAL A 293 22.60 0.10 22.61
C VAL A 293 23.99 -0.55 22.69
N ARG A 294 25.08 0.23 22.57
CA ARG A 294 26.45 -0.27 22.70
C ARG A 294 26.68 -0.90 24.08
N ARG A 295 26.22 -0.24 25.14
CA ARG A 295 26.36 -0.73 26.53
C ARG A 295 25.59 -2.04 26.75
N LEU A 296 24.32 -2.11 26.32
CA LEU A 296 23.49 -3.32 26.45
C LEU A 296 24.11 -4.52 25.69
N LYS A 297 24.69 -4.25 24.49
CA LYS A 297 25.42 -5.27 23.72
C LYS A 297 26.66 -5.78 24.43
N SER A 298 27.48 -4.88 24.99
CA SER A 298 28.75 -5.23 25.60
C SER A 298 28.57 -5.98 26.92
N THR A 299 27.55 -5.59 27.70
CA THR A 299 27.26 -6.21 29.01
C THR A 299 26.41 -7.48 28.91
N LYS A 300 25.78 -7.73 27.75
CA LYS A 300 24.80 -8.81 27.57
C LYS A 300 23.68 -8.81 28.63
N PHE A 301 23.35 -7.63 29.14
CA PHE A 301 22.46 -7.45 30.30
C PHE A 301 21.06 -8.05 30.07
N LEU A 302 20.57 -8.05 28.81
CA LEU A 302 19.26 -8.59 28.45
C LEU A 302 19.28 -10.11 28.19
N GLY A 303 20.45 -10.74 28.28
CA GLY A 303 20.67 -12.16 27.98
C GLY A 303 21.73 -12.36 26.88
N GLU A 304 22.42 -13.48 26.93
CA GLU A 304 23.53 -13.78 25.99
C GLU A 304 23.07 -13.92 24.55
N GLU A 305 21.89 -14.50 24.35
CA GLU A 305 21.30 -14.79 23.04
C GLU A 305 20.45 -13.63 22.48
N VAL A 306 20.18 -12.60 23.30
CA VAL A 306 19.31 -11.49 22.92
C VAL A 306 20.04 -10.49 22.04
N LYS A 307 19.55 -10.26 20.81
CA LYS A 307 20.10 -9.31 19.86
C LYS A 307 19.55 -7.91 20.11
N VAL A 308 20.38 -7.06 20.69
CA VAL A 308 20.04 -5.64 20.87
C VAL A 308 20.31 -4.85 19.60
N SER A 309 19.36 -4.03 19.16
CA SER A 309 19.48 -3.13 18.00
C SER A 309 18.88 -1.76 18.33
N PRO A 310 19.18 -0.69 17.56
CA PRO A 310 18.52 0.59 17.73
C PRO A 310 16.99 0.49 17.61
N LEU A 311 16.50 -0.40 16.73
CA LEU A 311 15.07 -0.66 16.57
C LEU A 311 14.37 -1.05 17.88
N LEU A 312 15.06 -1.76 18.79
CA LEU A 312 14.52 -2.11 20.12
C LEU A 312 14.16 -0.85 20.91
N ILE A 313 15.05 0.15 20.93
CA ILE A 313 14.82 1.39 21.67
C ILE A 313 13.72 2.21 20.99
N VAL A 314 13.71 2.27 19.65
CA VAL A 314 12.64 2.91 18.88
C VAL A 314 11.29 2.24 19.18
N ALA A 315 11.20 0.92 19.17
CA ALA A 315 9.99 0.18 19.50
C ALA A 315 9.48 0.50 20.92
N LYS A 316 10.40 0.59 21.89
CA LYS A 316 10.04 0.98 23.27
C LYS A 316 9.59 2.43 23.33
N ALA A 317 10.25 3.35 22.62
CA ALA A 317 9.87 4.76 22.55
C ALA A 317 8.47 4.95 21.94
N VAL A 318 8.16 4.21 20.86
CA VAL A 318 6.81 4.23 20.25
C VAL A 318 5.76 3.74 21.25
N ALA A 319 5.98 2.58 21.88
CA ALA A 319 5.03 2.04 22.86
C ALA A 319 4.81 3.00 24.07
N TRP A 320 5.89 3.66 24.53
CA TRP A 320 5.84 4.66 25.60
C TRP A 320 5.08 5.93 25.14
N ALA A 321 5.37 6.45 23.95
CA ALA A 321 4.73 7.64 23.40
C ALA A 321 3.24 7.45 23.11
N VAL A 322 2.83 6.24 22.70
CA VAL A 322 1.41 5.86 22.56
C VAL A 322 0.68 6.00 23.89
N GLY A 323 1.28 5.57 25.00
CA GLY A 323 0.67 5.74 26.33
C GLY A 323 0.38 7.21 26.69
N ARG A 324 1.18 8.15 26.18
CA ARG A 324 1.05 9.60 26.36
C ARG A 324 0.10 10.24 25.35
N ASN A 325 0.03 9.68 24.14
CA ASN A 325 -0.78 10.17 23.01
C ASN A 325 -1.70 9.05 22.49
N PRO A 326 -2.66 8.56 23.27
CA PRO A 326 -3.38 7.33 22.96
C PRO A 326 -4.17 7.37 21.66
N ARG A 327 -4.55 8.57 21.19
CA ARG A 327 -5.32 8.72 19.97
C ARG A 327 -4.53 8.41 18.70
N ILE A 328 -3.19 8.39 18.73
CA ILE A 328 -2.35 7.94 17.61
C ILE A 328 -2.52 6.44 17.33
N ASN A 329 -2.96 5.67 18.35
CA ASN A 329 -3.15 4.23 18.32
C ASN A 329 -4.64 3.90 18.22
N SER A 330 -5.28 4.36 17.14
CA SER A 330 -6.71 4.22 16.89
C SER A 330 -6.98 3.72 15.47
N CYS A 331 -8.24 3.52 15.15
CA CYS A 331 -8.72 3.28 13.79
C CYS A 331 -10.10 3.92 13.63
N LEU A 332 -10.51 4.15 12.40
CA LEU A 332 -11.89 4.49 12.05
C LEU A 332 -12.63 3.19 11.74
N GLU A 333 -13.65 2.88 12.50
CA GLU A 333 -14.55 1.75 12.29
C GLU A 333 -15.96 2.33 12.09
N ASP A 334 -16.53 2.14 10.92
CA ASP A 334 -17.77 2.77 10.50
C ASP A 334 -17.73 4.31 10.75
N ASP A 335 -18.52 4.80 11.69
CA ASP A 335 -18.59 6.23 12.07
C ASP A 335 -17.94 6.52 13.43
N GLU A 336 -17.16 5.58 13.99
CA GLU A 336 -16.55 5.71 15.30
C GLU A 336 -15.02 5.66 15.26
N ILE A 337 -14.36 6.50 16.07
CA ILE A 337 -12.92 6.41 16.29
C ILE A 337 -12.67 5.48 17.48
N VAL A 338 -12.14 4.30 17.19
CA VAL A 338 -11.82 3.29 18.20
C VAL A 338 -10.38 3.49 18.68
N VAL A 339 -10.21 4.01 19.90
CA VAL A 339 -8.91 4.18 20.54
C VAL A 339 -8.51 2.91 21.27
N LYS A 340 -7.45 2.25 20.78
CA LYS A 340 -6.96 0.98 21.34
C LYS A 340 -6.00 1.26 22.50
N LYS A 341 -6.32 0.77 23.68
CA LYS A 341 -5.52 0.96 24.92
C LYS A 341 -4.39 -0.05 25.08
N TYR A 342 -4.22 -0.93 24.12
CA TYR A 342 -3.12 -1.88 23.99
C TYR A 342 -2.32 -1.55 22.73
N VAL A 343 -1.07 -1.94 22.69
CA VAL A 343 -0.19 -1.71 21.54
C VAL A 343 0.23 -3.05 20.97
N ASN A 344 -0.34 -3.41 19.84
CA ASN A 344 0.15 -4.49 19.00
C ASN A 344 1.08 -3.86 17.96
N LEU A 345 2.38 -3.88 18.26
CA LEU A 345 3.38 -3.16 17.50
C LEU A 345 3.78 -3.92 16.25
N GLY A 346 3.35 -3.43 15.09
CA GLY A 346 3.75 -3.92 13.78
C GLY A 346 5.21 -3.60 13.49
N ILE A 347 5.94 -4.57 12.94
CA ILE A 347 7.30 -4.39 12.46
C ILE A 347 7.33 -4.77 10.98
N ALA A 348 7.55 -3.78 10.11
CA ALA A 348 7.68 -4.04 8.68
C ALA A 348 8.90 -4.90 8.38
N ALA A 349 8.69 -6.06 7.78
CA ALA A 349 9.72 -7.04 7.47
C ALA A 349 9.75 -7.36 5.98
N ALA A 350 10.89 -7.12 5.33
CA ALA A 350 11.11 -7.56 3.96
C ALA A 350 11.42 -9.06 3.94
N THR A 351 10.69 -9.81 3.11
CA THR A 351 10.88 -11.23 2.90
C THR A 351 11.10 -11.54 1.42
N PRO A 352 11.61 -12.72 1.06
CA PRO A 352 11.70 -13.13 -0.35
C PRO A 352 10.34 -13.18 -1.08
N ARG A 353 9.24 -13.32 -0.34
CA ARG A 353 7.86 -13.38 -0.87
C ARG A 353 7.18 -12.01 -0.93
N GLY A 354 7.80 -10.94 -0.42
CA GLY A 354 7.25 -9.60 -0.34
C GLY A 354 7.35 -9.00 1.06
N LEU A 355 6.80 -7.79 1.24
CA LEU A 355 6.74 -7.09 2.51
C LEU A 355 5.57 -7.63 3.34
N ILE A 356 5.83 -8.01 4.59
CA ILE A 356 4.80 -8.36 5.57
C ILE A 356 4.96 -7.50 6.82
N VAL A 357 3.88 -7.34 7.58
CA VAL A 357 3.86 -6.54 8.82
C VAL A 357 3.33 -7.38 9.99
N PRO A 358 4.11 -8.35 10.48
CA PRO A 358 3.75 -9.04 11.71
C PRO A 358 3.85 -8.10 12.91
N ASN A 359 3.13 -8.41 13.99
CA ASN A 359 3.08 -7.55 15.16
C ASN A 359 3.35 -8.29 16.48
N ILE A 360 3.92 -7.55 17.44
CA ILE A 360 4.17 -7.99 18.81
C ILE A 360 2.98 -7.54 19.65
N LYS A 361 2.25 -8.49 20.20
CA LYS A 361 1.05 -8.23 21.00
C LYS A 361 1.42 -7.61 22.35
N ASN A 362 0.64 -6.59 22.77
CA ASN A 362 0.79 -5.93 24.08
C ASN A 362 2.22 -5.40 24.36
N ALA A 363 2.87 -4.83 23.34
CA ALA A 363 4.26 -4.34 23.46
C ALA A 363 4.46 -3.28 24.54
N GLN A 364 3.41 -2.52 24.92
CA GLN A 364 3.44 -1.53 25.99
C GLN A 364 3.71 -2.13 27.37
N ALA A 365 3.29 -3.39 27.60
CA ALA A 365 3.46 -4.08 28.87
C ALA A 365 4.81 -4.80 28.99
N MET A 366 5.54 -4.93 27.88
CA MET A 366 6.79 -5.69 27.84
C MET A 366 7.97 -4.92 28.41
N GLY A 367 8.78 -5.61 29.19
CA GLY A 367 10.14 -5.18 29.53
C GLY A 367 11.04 -5.15 28.29
N LEU A 368 12.19 -4.46 28.41
CA LEU A 368 13.12 -4.31 27.29
C LEU A 368 13.66 -5.65 26.76
N GLY A 369 13.89 -6.63 27.67
CA GLY A 369 14.35 -7.97 27.31
C GLY A 369 13.30 -8.77 26.56
N GLU A 370 12.04 -8.74 27.03
CA GLU A 370 10.92 -9.43 26.38
C GLU A 370 10.63 -8.84 24.99
N LEU A 371 10.66 -7.51 24.86
CA LEU A 371 10.48 -6.83 23.59
C LEU A 371 11.61 -7.16 22.61
N ALA A 372 12.86 -7.25 23.09
CA ALA A 372 14.00 -7.63 22.27
C ALA A 372 13.87 -9.05 21.74
N GLN A 373 13.44 -9.99 22.61
CA GLN A 373 13.17 -11.36 22.21
C GLN A 373 12.03 -11.43 21.20
N GLY A 374 10.92 -10.73 21.47
CA GLY A 374 9.78 -10.65 20.54
C GLY A 374 10.17 -10.15 19.15
N ILE A 375 10.99 -9.09 19.06
CA ILE A 375 11.51 -8.57 17.77
C ILE A 375 12.39 -9.62 17.08
N GLN A 376 13.21 -10.35 17.82
CA GLN A 376 14.09 -11.38 17.28
C GLN A 376 13.30 -12.55 16.70
N ASP A 377 12.32 -13.06 17.45
CA ASP A 377 11.48 -14.19 17.07
C ASP A 377 10.62 -13.85 15.86
N LEU A 378 9.95 -12.70 15.89
CA LEU A 378 9.18 -12.18 14.77
C LEU A 378 10.02 -12.06 13.50
N THR A 379 11.24 -11.49 13.61
CA THR A 379 12.15 -11.34 12.48
C THR A 379 12.61 -12.70 11.92
N ALA A 380 12.86 -13.67 12.79
CA ALA A 380 13.27 -15.02 12.38
C ALA A 380 12.13 -15.73 11.63
N LEU A 381 10.89 -15.67 12.15
CA LEU A 381 9.70 -16.21 11.51
C LEU A 381 9.44 -15.55 10.16
N ALA A 382 9.51 -14.21 10.10
CA ALA A 382 9.31 -13.46 8.87
C ALA A 382 10.30 -13.88 7.77
N ARG A 383 11.59 -13.97 8.10
CA ARG A 383 12.63 -14.37 7.13
C ARG A 383 12.50 -15.82 6.68
N SER A 384 11.98 -16.70 7.52
CA SER A 384 11.74 -18.11 7.16
C SER A 384 10.48 -18.30 6.31
N GLY A 385 9.66 -17.23 6.12
CA GLY A 385 8.38 -17.31 5.42
C GLY A 385 7.28 -18.07 6.17
N LYS A 386 7.46 -18.30 7.48
CA LYS A 386 6.56 -19.09 8.33
C LYS A 386 5.74 -18.26 9.31
N THR A 387 5.56 -16.96 9.04
CA THR A 387 4.77 -16.07 9.91
C THR A 387 3.30 -16.50 9.89
N PRO A 388 2.73 -16.88 11.04
CA PRO A 388 1.31 -17.24 11.11
C PRO A 388 0.41 -16.05 10.79
N PRO A 389 -0.79 -16.26 10.22
CA PRO A 389 -1.76 -15.18 9.98
C PRO A 389 -2.15 -14.43 11.26
N ALA A 390 -2.25 -15.11 12.39
CA ALA A 390 -2.55 -14.50 13.69
C ALA A 390 -1.52 -13.44 14.12
N ASP A 391 -0.26 -13.61 13.75
CA ASP A 391 0.80 -12.65 14.06
C ASP A 391 0.79 -11.43 13.12
N GLN A 392 0.09 -11.53 11.98
CA GLN A 392 -0.10 -10.43 11.04
C GLN A 392 -1.38 -9.65 11.29
N ALA A 393 -2.37 -10.27 11.94
CA ALA A 393 -3.67 -9.67 12.23
C ALA A 393 -3.63 -8.79 13.49
N GLY A 394 -4.50 -7.76 13.52
CA GLY A 394 -4.76 -6.96 14.72
C GLY A 394 -3.58 -6.09 15.18
N GLY A 395 -2.72 -5.66 14.26
CA GLY A 395 -1.75 -4.58 14.50
C GLY A 395 -2.46 -3.27 14.85
N THR A 396 -1.79 -2.38 15.58
CA THR A 396 -2.40 -1.10 15.98
C THR A 396 -1.57 0.11 15.59
N ILE A 397 -0.28 -0.03 15.51
CA ILE A 397 0.68 0.96 15.02
C ILE A 397 1.91 0.22 14.50
N THR A 398 2.46 0.67 13.37
CA THR A 398 3.60 0.02 12.73
C THR A 398 4.88 0.84 12.81
N VAL A 399 6.02 0.14 12.93
CA VAL A 399 7.36 0.71 12.75
C VAL A 399 8.02 0.09 11.53
N THR A 400 8.54 0.91 10.63
CA THR A 400 9.36 0.49 9.49
C THR A 400 10.78 1.06 9.61
N ASN A 401 11.79 0.22 9.44
CA ASN A 401 13.19 0.65 9.49
C ASN A 401 13.75 0.75 8.07
N VAL A 402 13.76 1.96 7.52
CA VAL A 402 14.33 2.27 6.20
C VAL A 402 15.83 2.59 6.27
N GLY A 403 16.32 2.87 7.47
CA GLY A 403 17.72 3.19 7.73
C GLY A 403 18.70 2.06 7.40
N VAL A 404 18.25 0.80 7.44
CA VAL A 404 19.06 -0.36 7.02
C VAL A 404 19.44 -0.34 5.54
N PHE A 405 18.71 0.42 4.73
CA PHE A 405 18.95 0.62 3.30
C PHE A 405 19.70 1.91 3.00
N GLY A 406 20.13 2.66 4.04
CA GLY A 406 20.83 3.94 3.89
C GLY A 406 19.91 5.12 3.54
N VAL A 407 18.61 5.01 3.82
CA VAL A 407 17.62 6.06 3.56
C VAL A 407 17.41 6.91 4.82
N ASP A 408 17.43 8.23 4.68
CA ASP A 408 17.28 9.17 5.80
C ASP A 408 15.82 9.27 6.27
N ALA A 409 14.86 9.37 5.35
CA ALA A 409 13.46 9.57 5.64
C ALA A 409 12.58 9.04 4.50
N GLY A 410 11.29 8.90 4.76
CA GLY A 410 10.30 8.50 3.76
C GLY A 410 8.88 8.83 4.22
N THR A 411 7.92 8.66 3.33
CA THR A 411 6.48 8.80 3.60
C THR A 411 5.83 7.41 3.53
N PRO A 412 5.88 6.62 4.62
CA PRO A 412 5.34 5.26 4.59
C PRO A 412 3.81 5.29 4.45
N ILE A 413 3.26 4.31 3.73
CA ILE A 413 1.81 4.10 3.64
C ILE A 413 1.36 3.35 4.89
N ILE A 414 0.24 3.78 5.48
CA ILE A 414 -0.32 3.21 6.70
C ILE A 414 -0.83 1.79 6.42
N ASN A 415 -0.60 0.88 7.34
CA ASN A 415 -1.15 -0.46 7.25
C ASN A 415 -2.66 -0.43 7.52
N PRO A 416 -3.53 -1.05 6.71
CA PRO A 416 -4.97 -1.03 6.91
C PRO A 416 -5.39 -1.46 8.33
N GLY A 417 -6.33 -0.72 8.94
CA GLY A 417 -6.78 -0.94 10.32
C GLY A 417 -5.93 -0.28 11.40
N GLU A 418 -4.89 0.48 11.01
CA GLU A 418 -4.07 1.31 11.88
C GLU A 418 -4.28 2.80 11.54
N ALA A 419 -4.00 3.70 12.49
CA ALA A 419 -4.05 5.14 12.23
C ALA A 419 -2.68 5.74 11.92
N ALA A 420 -1.58 5.05 12.20
CA ALA A 420 -0.24 5.60 12.02
C ALA A 420 0.84 4.55 11.78
N ILE A 421 1.88 4.98 11.07
CA ILE A 421 3.13 4.24 10.86
C ILE A 421 4.32 5.17 11.05
N LEU A 422 5.33 4.72 11.80
CA LEU A 422 6.59 5.44 12.00
C LEU A 422 7.70 4.82 11.16
N ALA A 423 8.36 5.62 10.34
CA ALA A 423 9.60 5.24 9.67
C ALA A 423 10.81 5.76 10.46
N PHE A 424 11.75 4.84 10.69
CA PHE A 424 13.03 5.10 11.33
C PHE A 424 14.13 5.14 10.27
N GLY A 425 14.75 6.31 10.10
CA GLY A 425 15.79 6.55 9.11
C GLY A 425 17.16 6.02 9.53
N GLN A 426 18.15 6.20 8.65
CA GLN A 426 19.52 5.80 8.97
C GLN A 426 20.09 6.67 10.10
N VAL A 427 20.88 6.04 10.97
CA VAL A 427 21.68 6.73 11.99
C VAL A 427 23.04 7.03 11.41
N ARG A 428 23.40 8.31 11.36
CA ARG A 428 24.74 8.74 10.91
C ARG A 428 25.22 9.96 11.68
N LYS A 429 26.55 10.15 11.71
CA LYS A 429 27.14 11.35 12.30
C LYS A 429 26.85 12.58 11.42
N LYS A 430 26.24 13.60 12.04
CA LYS A 430 26.00 14.92 11.45
C LYS A 430 26.56 15.98 12.40
N PRO A 431 26.98 17.17 11.89
CA PRO A 431 27.26 18.33 12.76
C PRO A 431 25.95 18.76 13.44
N TRP A 432 26.02 18.96 14.73
CA TRP A 432 24.85 19.31 15.55
C TRP A 432 25.22 20.38 16.58
N VAL A 433 24.33 21.30 16.86
CA VAL A 433 24.56 22.33 17.86
C VAL A 433 24.18 21.77 19.24
N VAL A 434 25.16 21.74 20.14
CA VAL A 434 24.96 21.34 21.56
C VAL A 434 25.45 22.51 22.43
N GLY A 435 24.53 23.17 23.12
CA GLY A 435 24.82 24.47 23.69
C GLY A 435 25.16 25.48 22.60
N ASP A 436 26.36 26.03 22.62
CA ASP A 436 26.87 27.00 21.64
C ASP A 436 27.94 26.38 20.70
N GLU A 437 28.17 25.07 20.78
CA GLU A 437 29.22 24.40 20.03
C GLU A 437 28.64 23.47 18.94
N ILE A 438 29.33 23.37 17.81
CA ILE A 438 29.03 22.41 16.76
C ILE A 438 29.86 21.15 17.00
N VAL A 439 29.18 20.06 17.33
CA VAL A 439 29.81 18.77 17.61
C VAL A 439 29.24 17.66 16.73
N PRO A 440 30.00 16.60 16.42
CA PRO A 440 29.48 15.45 15.70
C PRO A 440 28.56 14.61 16.61
N ARG A 441 27.27 14.51 16.27
CA ARG A 441 26.25 13.70 16.96
C ARG A 441 25.70 12.60 16.05
N GLU A 442 25.20 11.54 16.63
CA GLU A 442 24.51 10.47 15.90
C GLU A 442 23.04 10.90 15.69
N ILE A 443 22.71 11.27 14.47
CA ILE A 443 21.39 11.84 14.10
C ILE A 443 20.63 10.85 13.23
N THR A 444 19.35 10.74 13.47
CA THR A 444 18.37 10.06 12.61
C THR A 444 17.21 10.98 12.30
N THR A 445 16.50 10.73 11.21
CA THR A 445 15.22 11.36 10.92
C THR A 445 14.11 10.35 11.19
N LEU A 446 13.11 10.75 11.97
CA LEU A 446 11.86 10.03 12.14
C LEU A 446 10.83 10.61 11.19
N SER A 447 9.97 9.76 10.61
CA SER A 447 8.83 10.17 9.82
C SER A 447 7.59 9.43 10.32
N VAL A 448 6.50 10.14 10.61
CA VAL A 448 5.22 9.55 11.00
C VAL A 448 4.19 9.91 9.96
N SER A 449 3.64 8.89 9.29
CA SER A 449 2.43 9.07 8.49
C SER A 449 1.21 8.69 9.31
N ALA A 450 0.17 9.51 9.27
CA ALA A 450 -1.07 9.30 10.02
C ALA A 450 -2.31 9.53 9.15
N ASP A 451 -3.40 8.84 9.47
CA ASP A 451 -4.72 9.03 8.88
C ASP A 451 -5.37 10.30 9.44
N HIS A 452 -5.41 11.35 8.61
CA HIS A 452 -5.90 12.66 9.04
C HIS A 452 -7.42 12.71 9.31
N ARG A 453 -8.15 11.64 9.05
CA ARG A 453 -9.55 11.52 9.46
C ARG A 453 -9.69 11.27 10.96
N VAL A 454 -8.70 10.59 11.56
CA VAL A 454 -8.70 10.13 12.95
C VAL A 454 -7.71 10.91 13.81
N VAL A 455 -6.59 11.35 13.23
CA VAL A 455 -5.48 12.00 13.93
C VAL A 455 -5.18 13.35 13.31
N ASP A 456 -5.21 14.41 14.10
CA ASP A 456 -4.86 15.76 13.66
C ASP A 456 -3.36 16.07 13.84
N GLY A 457 -2.91 17.21 13.29
CA GLY A 457 -1.51 17.61 13.34
C GLY A 457 -0.99 17.82 14.78
N GLU A 458 -1.84 18.25 15.72
CA GLU A 458 -1.43 18.42 17.13
C GLU A 458 -1.05 17.07 17.76
N ILE A 459 -1.87 16.03 17.51
CA ILE A 459 -1.65 14.69 18.07
C ILE A 459 -0.41 14.07 17.44
N ILE A 460 -0.24 14.19 16.09
CA ILE A 460 0.94 13.67 15.39
C ILE A 460 2.21 14.32 15.92
N SER A 461 2.22 15.66 15.99
CA SER A 461 3.39 16.44 16.45
C SER A 461 3.76 16.10 17.90
N LYS A 462 2.79 15.97 18.80
CA LYS A 462 3.03 15.58 20.20
C LYS A 462 3.60 14.16 20.31
N PHE A 463 3.01 13.22 19.56
CA PHE A 463 3.50 11.85 19.52
C PHE A 463 4.93 11.78 18.99
N LEU A 464 5.20 12.43 17.85
CA LEU A 464 6.53 12.44 17.23
C LEU A 464 7.57 13.09 18.15
N ALA A 465 7.22 14.20 18.79
CA ALA A 465 8.07 14.87 19.78
C ALA A 465 8.35 13.99 21.01
N ASP A 466 7.36 13.24 21.50
CA ASP A 466 7.57 12.32 22.61
C ASP A 466 8.46 11.14 22.22
N VAL A 467 8.29 10.56 21.02
CA VAL A 467 9.22 9.53 20.50
C VAL A 467 10.64 10.11 20.41
N GLY A 468 10.79 11.32 19.84
CA GLY A 468 12.07 12.02 19.77
C GLY A 468 12.73 12.17 21.13
N ARG A 469 12.02 12.71 22.12
CA ARG A 469 12.53 12.86 23.51
C ARG A 469 12.96 11.52 24.12
N GLY A 470 12.15 10.46 23.94
CA GLY A 470 12.49 9.12 24.43
C GLY A 470 13.75 8.54 23.78
N LEU A 471 14.09 8.97 22.57
CA LEU A 471 15.31 8.57 21.87
C LEU A 471 16.51 9.46 22.21
N GLU A 472 16.30 10.76 22.48
CA GLU A 472 17.32 11.68 22.98
C GLU A 472 17.76 11.29 24.38
N ASP A 473 16.80 10.96 25.27
CA ASP A 473 17.04 10.48 26.63
C ASP A 473 16.22 9.21 26.91
N PRO A 474 16.80 8.02 26.67
CA PRO A 474 16.12 6.76 26.94
C PRO A 474 15.70 6.52 28.39
N THR A 475 16.24 7.29 29.35
CA THR A 475 15.87 7.16 30.77
C THR A 475 14.46 7.62 31.06
N LEU A 476 13.90 8.52 30.23
CA LEU A 476 12.52 8.99 30.33
C LEU A 476 11.49 7.84 30.16
N MET A 477 11.87 6.79 29.48
CA MET A 477 10.99 5.62 29.26
C MET A 477 10.97 4.64 30.43
N LEU A 478 11.75 4.90 31.49
CA LEU A 478 11.78 4.13 32.72
C LEU A 478 10.79 4.66 33.78
N ALA A 479 10.29 5.88 33.56
CA ALA A 479 9.27 6.52 34.38
C ALA A 479 7.88 6.19 33.83
#